data_caeb42a3b0cf0f5161eb9c091670ead3
#
_entry.id   caeb42a3b0cf0f5161eb9c091670ead3
#
_cell.length_a   1.000
_cell.length_b   1.000
_cell.length_c   1.000
_cell.angle_alpha   90.00
_cell.angle_beta   90.00
_cell.angle_gamma   90.00
#
_symmetry.space_group_name_H-M   'P 1'
#
loop_
_entity.id
_entity.type
_entity.pdbx_description
1 polymer ?
#
loop_
_entity_poly.entity_id
_entity_poly.type
_entity_poly.pdbx_seq_one_letter_code
_entity_poly.pdbx_strand_id
1 'polypeptide(L)'
;MSKGSTSSDAPFGTLLGYAPGGVAIYSSNYSSLNPQDYPDDATFRSYIGNEYMGHKWQCVEFARRFLFLTYGFVFTDVGMAYEIFSLRFLREVVNDNILPLQAFANGSRRPPIAGSLLIWQKGGEFKHTGHVAVITQLVGNKVRIAEQN
;
A
#
# COMPACT_ATOMS: atom_id res chain seq x y z
N MET A 1 -6.28 -19.54 -1.82
CA MET A 1 -5.90 -18.66 -0.70
C MET A 1 -6.95 -18.71 0.38
N SER A 2 -6.61 -19.27 1.51
CA SER A 2 -7.47 -19.13 2.68
C SER A 2 -7.43 -17.66 3.14
N LYS A 3 -8.55 -16.98 3.07
CA LYS A 3 -8.71 -15.70 3.72
C LYS A 3 -8.61 -15.92 5.22
N GLY A 4 -7.49 -15.54 5.79
CA GLY A 4 -7.43 -15.30 7.22
C GLY A 4 -8.35 -14.13 7.53
N SER A 5 -9.57 -14.41 7.92
CA SER A 5 -10.61 -13.41 8.14
C SER A 5 -10.51 -12.80 9.52
N THR A 6 -9.43 -12.18 9.91
CA THR A 6 -9.33 -11.70 11.29
C THR A 6 -9.11 -10.20 11.45
N SER A 7 -8.90 -9.47 10.35
CA SER A 7 -8.60 -8.02 10.45
C SER A 7 -9.83 -7.14 10.31
N SER A 8 -10.97 -7.67 9.88
CA SER A 8 -12.14 -6.86 9.53
C SER A 8 -12.91 -6.31 10.72
N ASP A 9 -12.75 -6.88 11.91
CA ASP A 9 -13.59 -6.52 13.07
C ASP A 9 -12.95 -5.48 13.99
N ALA A 10 -11.66 -5.21 13.83
CA ALA A 10 -11.00 -4.19 14.64
C ALA A 10 -11.46 -2.78 14.24
N PRO A 11 -11.66 -1.87 15.20
CA PRO A 11 -12.04 -0.50 14.90
C PRO A 11 -11.05 0.19 13.96
N PHE A 12 -11.56 1.10 13.13
CA PHE A 12 -10.76 1.90 12.23
C PHE A 12 -9.56 2.54 12.93
N GLY A 13 -8.37 2.37 12.35
CA GLY A 13 -7.13 2.93 12.89
C GLY A 13 -6.47 2.08 13.97
N THR A 14 -7.04 0.94 14.33
CA THR A 14 -6.39 0.01 15.27
C THR A 14 -5.13 -0.58 14.65
N LEU A 15 -4.05 -0.60 15.41
CA LEU A 15 -2.82 -1.28 14.99
C LEU A 15 -3.08 -2.78 14.95
N LEU A 16 -2.93 -3.38 13.76
CA LEU A 16 -3.13 -4.81 13.55
C LEU A 16 -1.85 -5.63 13.67
N GLY A 17 -0.72 -5.00 13.46
CA GLY A 17 0.58 -5.66 13.47
C GLY A 17 1.59 -4.88 12.66
N TYR A 18 2.70 -5.54 12.33
CA TYR A 18 3.80 -4.93 11.60
C TYR A 18 4.22 -5.79 10.41
N ALA A 19 4.43 -5.16 9.28
CA ALA A 19 5.15 -5.76 8.17
C ALA A 19 6.64 -5.82 8.49
N PRO A 20 7.42 -6.65 7.76
CA PRO A 20 8.87 -6.69 7.93
C PRO A 20 9.50 -5.30 7.88
N GLY A 21 10.47 -5.05 8.75
CA GLY A 21 11.07 -3.73 8.91
C GLY A 21 10.32 -2.81 9.88
N GLY A 22 9.30 -3.32 10.56
CA GLY A 22 8.56 -2.56 11.57
C GLY A 22 7.54 -1.58 11.02
N VAL A 23 7.07 -1.77 9.78
CA VAL A 23 6.06 -0.90 9.18
C VAL A 23 4.67 -1.30 9.67
N ALA A 24 4.02 -0.40 10.40
CA ALA A 24 2.72 -0.66 11.00
C ALA A 24 1.61 -0.88 9.95
N ILE A 25 0.68 -1.78 10.28
CA ILE A 25 -0.53 -2.06 9.52
C ILE A 25 -1.73 -1.70 10.37
N TYR A 26 -2.63 -0.88 9.85
CA TYR A 26 -3.80 -0.39 10.57
C TYR A 26 -5.10 -0.91 9.97
N SER A 27 -6.11 -1.05 10.82
CA SER A 27 -7.46 -1.40 10.37
C SER A 27 -8.06 -0.31 9.52
N SER A 28 -8.62 -0.71 8.38
CA SER A 28 -9.37 0.17 7.48
C SER A 28 -10.89 -0.08 7.56
N ASN A 29 -11.38 -0.51 8.71
CA ASN A 29 -12.79 -0.75 8.92
C ASN A 29 -13.57 0.56 9.02
N TYR A 30 -13.91 1.13 7.87
CA TYR A 30 -14.63 2.41 7.80
C TYR A 30 -16.02 2.37 8.44
N SER A 31 -16.62 1.20 8.55
CA SER A 31 -17.95 1.08 9.18
C SER A 31 -17.93 1.33 10.68
N SER A 32 -16.77 1.22 11.32
CA SER A 32 -16.58 1.46 12.75
C SER A 32 -15.97 2.83 13.06
N LEU A 33 -15.82 3.66 12.04
CA LEU A 33 -15.18 4.97 12.15
C LEU A 33 -15.99 5.89 13.05
N ASN A 34 -15.31 6.56 14.00
CA ASN A 34 -15.91 7.57 14.84
C ASN A 34 -15.79 8.95 14.17
N PRO A 35 -16.92 9.57 13.76
CA PRO A 35 -16.88 10.87 13.10
C PRO A 35 -16.25 12.00 13.93
N GLN A 36 -16.22 11.85 15.26
CA GLN A 36 -15.59 12.85 16.12
C GLN A 36 -14.07 12.88 15.99
N ASP A 37 -13.46 11.73 15.70
CA ASP A 37 -12.02 11.62 15.50
C ASP A 37 -11.61 12.02 14.08
N TYR A 38 -12.54 11.98 13.14
CA TYR A 38 -12.29 12.26 11.72
C TYR A 38 -13.33 13.25 11.19
N PRO A 39 -13.30 14.50 11.68
CA PRO A 39 -14.36 15.48 11.36
C PRO A 39 -14.29 16.04 9.93
N ASP A 40 -13.14 15.93 9.27
CA ASP A 40 -12.93 16.47 7.93
C ASP A 40 -11.97 15.63 7.10
N ASP A 41 -11.84 15.97 5.82
CA ASP A 41 -10.97 15.27 4.89
C ASP A 41 -9.49 15.30 5.32
N ALA A 42 -9.05 16.39 5.92
CA ALA A 42 -7.66 16.53 6.34
C ALA A 42 -7.26 15.50 7.40
N THR A 43 -8.18 15.08 8.26
CA THR A 43 -7.90 14.06 9.29
C THR A 43 -7.68 12.67 8.72
N PHE A 44 -8.12 12.41 7.48
CA PHE A 44 -7.86 11.15 6.79
C PHE A 44 -6.52 11.10 6.06
N ARG A 45 -5.82 12.22 5.97
CA ARG A 45 -4.54 12.27 5.25
C ARG A 45 -3.42 11.77 6.12
N SER A 46 -2.65 10.83 5.60
CA SER A 46 -1.48 10.27 6.28
C SER A 46 -0.21 10.97 5.81
N TYR A 47 0.59 11.41 6.76
CA TYR A 47 1.88 12.07 6.51
C TYR A 47 2.97 11.47 7.38
N ILE A 48 4.19 11.43 6.85
CA ILE A 48 5.40 11.24 7.64
C ILE A 48 6.23 12.51 7.43
N GLY A 49 6.38 13.31 8.49
CA GLY A 49 6.88 14.67 8.33
C GLY A 49 5.99 15.46 7.38
N ASN A 50 6.56 16.01 6.33
CA ASN A 50 5.83 16.75 5.30
C ASN A 50 5.47 15.90 4.09
N GLU A 51 5.83 14.60 4.08
CA GLU A 51 5.61 13.73 2.94
C GLU A 51 4.26 13.04 3.03
N TYR A 52 3.40 13.26 2.05
CA TYR A 52 2.07 12.68 1.97
C TYR A 52 2.15 11.18 1.63
N MET A 53 1.51 10.35 2.44
CA MET A 53 1.51 8.90 2.25
C MET A 53 0.24 8.37 1.59
N GLY A 54 -0.87 9.06 1.73
CA GLY A 54 -2.15 8.63 1.17
C GLY A 54 -3.29 8.79 2.14
N HIS A 55 -4.45 8.29 1.76
CA HIS A 55 -5.67 8.30 2.57
C HIS A 55 -5.62 7.15 3.60
N LYS A 56 -5.82 7.47 4.87
CA LYS A 56 -5.87 6.50 5.97
C LYS A 56 -7.06 5.56 5.77
N TRP A 57 -6.94 4.35 5.95
CA TRP A 57 -5.84 3.40 6.00
C TRP A 57 -6.00 2.48 4.82
N GLN A 58 -5.86 3.04 3.63
CA GLN A 58 -6.06 2.33 2.37
C GLN A 58 -4.79 1.56 1.96
N CYS A 59 -4.95 0.69 0.97
CA CYS A 59 -3.85 -0.12 0.45
C CYS A 59 -2.75 0.74 -0.20
N VAL A 60 -3.12 1.82 -0.87
CA VAL A 60 -2.17 2.75 -1.50
C VAL A 60 -1.33 3.47 -0.45
N GLU A 61 -1.96 3.89 0.64
CA GLU A 61 -1.25 4.54 1.76
C GLU A 61 -0.20 3.60 2.34
N PHE A 62 -0.57 2.37 2.62
CA PHE A 62 0.36 1.39 3.15
C PHE A 62 1.53 1.15 2.21
N ALA A 63 1.26 0.94 0.93
CA ALA A 63 2.31 0.67 -0.06
C ALA A 63 3.31 1.83 -0.14
N ARG A 64 2.82 3.07 -0.20
CA ARG A 64 3.69 4.24 -0.25
C ARG A 64 4.50 4.39 1.04
N ARG A 65 3.87 4.24 2.18
CA ARG A 65 4.52 4.33 3.50
C ARG A 65 5.57 3.22 3.67
N PHE A 66 5.28 2.01 3.22
CA PHE A 66 6.25 0.92 3.25
C PHE A 66 7.50 1.25 2.41
N LEU A 67 7.31 1.72 1.18
CA LEU A 67 8.43 2.07 0.31
C LEU A 67 9.25 3.23 0.88
N PHE A 68 8.57 4.22 1.45
CA PHE A 68 9.24 5.36 2.06
C PHE A 68 10.09 4.94 3.27
N LEU A 69 9.50 4.19 4.19
CA LEU A 69 10.19 3.79 5.42
C LEU A 69 11.29 2.76 5.17
N THR A 70 11.13 1.93 4.16
CA THR A 70 12.09 0.85 3.87
C THR A 70 13.20 1.33 2.95
N TYR A 71 12.87 2.11 1.91
CA TYR A 71 13.80 2.45 0.83
C TYR A 71 14.01 3.95 0.64
N GLY A 72 13.20 4.79 1.25
CA GLY A 72 13.33 6.26 1.13
C GLY A 72 12.74 6.86 -0.12
N PHE A 73 11.91 6.13 -0.87
CA PHE A 73 11.27 6.69 -2.06
C PHE A 73 9.76 6.52 -2.04
N VAL A 74 9.08 7.33 -2.84
CA VAL A 74 7.63 7.35 -2.99
C VAL A 74 7.25 7.36 -4.47
N PHE A 75 6.08 6.82 -4.77
CA PHE A 75 5.44 7.02 -6.08
C PHE A 75 4.45 8.18 -6.00
N THR A 76 4.16 8.77 -7.16
CA THR A 76 3.18 9.85 -7.30
C THR A 76 1.83 9.42 -6.73
N ASP A 77 1.10 10.37 -6.13
CA ASP A 77 -0.25 10.11 -5.64
C ASP A 77 -1.17 9.68 -6.80
N VAL A 78 -2.00 8.69 -6.51
CA VAL A 78 -2.97 8.13 -7.45
C VAL A 78 -4.35 8.11 -6.81
N GLY A 79 -5.37 8.24 -7.62
CA GLY A 79 -6.75 8.13 -7.14
C GLY A 79 -7.16 6.70 -6.82
N MET A 80 -6.69 5.75 -7.62
CA MET A 80 -7.03 4.33 -7.51
C MET A 80 -5.77 3.47 -7.55
N ALA A 81 -5.79 2.35 -6.84
CA ALA A 81 -4.62 1.46 -6.75
C ALA A 81 -4.15 0.95 -8.10
N TYR A 82 -5.07 0.60 -9.00
CA TYR A 82 -4.69 0.08 -10.31
C TYR A 82 -3.89 1.07 -11.16
N GLU A 83 -4.01 2.37 -10.89
CA GLU A 83 -3.27 3.41 -11.63
C GLU A 83 -1.76 3.36 -11.39
N ILE A 84 -1.33 2.76 -10.28
CA ILE A 84 0.10 2.63 -9.97
C ILE A 84 0.83 1.87 -11.08
N PHE A 85 0.18 0.90 -11.71
CA PHE A 85 0.78 0.11 -12.78
C PHE A 85 1.23 0.95 -13.98
N SER A 86 0.59 2.11 -14.20
CA SER A 86 0.92 3.04 -15.28
C SER A 86 2.03 4.01 -14.94
N LEU A 87 2.44 4.09 -13.68
CA LEU A 87 3.52 4.98 -13.27
C LEU A 87 4.87 4.46 -13.78
N ARG A 88 5.77 5.37 -14.08
CA ARG A 88 7.09 5.03 -14.64
C ARG A 88 8.24 5.54 -13.79
N PHE A 89 7.95 6.30 -12.73
CA PHE A 89 8.97 6.95 -11.92
C PHE A 89 8.65 6.88 -10.45
N LEU A 90 9.72 6.79 -9.64
CA LEU A 90 9.72 7.00 -8.20
C LEU A 90 10.53 8.26 -7.91
N ARG A 91 10.28 8.88 -6.76
CA ARG A 91 11.09 10.00 -6.26
C ARG A 91 11.77 9.59 -4.97
N GLU A 92 13.09 9.74 -4.94
CA GLU A 92 13.84 9.60 -3.70
C GLU A 92 13.65 10.87 -2.85
N VAL A 93 13.11 10.72 -1.65
CA VAL A 93 12.63 11.87 -0.88
C VAL A 93 13.76 12.76 -0.38
N VAL A 94 14.90 12.18 -0.03
CA VAL A 94 16.02 12.94 0.57
C VAL A 94 16.66 13.93 -0.39
N ASN A 95 16.62 13.71 -1.70
CA ASN A 95 17.32 14.53 -2.70
C ASN A 95 16.48 14.86 -3.93
N ASP A 96 15.21 14.44 -3.98
CA ASP A 96 14.30 14.60 -5.11
C ASP A 96 14.77 13.93 -6.42
N ASN A 97 15.72 13.01 -6.35
CA ASN A 97 16.14 12.24 -7.52
C ASN A 97 15.00 11.36 -8.03
N ILE A 98 14.91 11.27 -9.37
CA ILE A 98 13.91 10.46 -10.04
C ILE A 98 14.52 9.11 -10.38
N LEU A 99 13.85 8.04 -9.99
CA LEU A 99 14.24 6.67 -10.25
C LEU A 99 13.22 5.99 -11.18
N PRO A 100 13.65 5.04 -12.01
CA PRO A 100 12.69 4.32 -12.86
C PRO A 100 11.82 3.38 -12.04
N LEU A 101 10.55 3.29 -12.40
CA LEU A 101 9.60 2.29 -11.92
C LEU A 101 9.15 1.46 -13.11
N GLN A 102 9.51 0.19 -13.12
CA GLN A 102 9.21 -0.72 -14.22
C GLN A 102 7.99 -1.57 -13.90
N ALA A 103 7.09 -1.74 -14.87
CA ALA A 103 5.90 -2.57 -14.74
C ALA A 103 6.05 -3.83 -15.60
N PHE A 104 5.66 -4.96 -15.03
CA PHE A 104 5.70 -6.27 -15.69
C PHE A 104 4.33 -6.92 -15.56
N ALA A 105 3.78 -7.35 -16.70
CA ALA A 105 2.52 -8.08 -16.69
C ALA A 105 2.68 -9.43 -15.99
N ASN A 106 1.61 -9.91 -15.39
CA ASN A 106 1.56 -11.25 -14.81
C ASN A 106 1.92 -12.29 -15.87
N GLY A 107 2.76 -13.25 -15.50
CA GLY A 107 3.30 -14.24 -16.45
C GLY A 107 4.55 -13.80 -17.18
N SER A 108 5.06 -12.60 -16.95
CA SER A 108 6.35 -12.15 -17.43
C SER A 108 7.47 -13.09 -16.97
N ARG A 109 8.52 -13.22 -17.79
CA ARG A 109 9.70 -14.02 -17.45
C ARG A 109 10.52 -13.44 -16.30
N ARG A 110 10.33 -12.17 -15.99
CA ARG A 110 11.08 -11.51 -14.93
C ARG A 110 10.41 -11.74 -13.58
N PRO A 111 11.07 -12.46 -12.65
CA PRO A 111 10.51 -12.67 -11.34
C PRO A 111 10.46 -11.37 -10.53
N PRO A 112 9.50 -11.21 -9.63
CA PRO A 112 9.50 -10.08 -8.71
C PRO A 112 10.67 -10.16 -7.73
N ILE A 113 10.99 -9.04 -7.12
CA ILE A 113 11.95 -8.95 -6.02
C ILE A 113 11.24 -8.42 -4.78
N ALA A 114 11.86 -8.59 -3.61
CA ALA A 114 11.35 -7.98 -2.38
C ALA A 114 11.25 -6.46 -2.58
N GLY A 115 10.16 -5.86 -2.13
CA GLY A 115 9.84 -4.46 -2.36
C GLY A 115 9.01 -4.20 -3.61
N SER A 116 8.83 -5.19 -4.49
CA SER A 116 7.91 -5.07 -5.63
C SER A 116 6.49 -4.86 -5.15
N LEU A 117 5.74 -4.08 -5.93
CA LEU A 117 4.31 -3.90 -5.72
C LEU A 117 3.54 -4.90 -6.59
N LEU A 118 2.57 -5.55 -5.99
CA LEU A 118 1.64 -6.44 -6.67
C LEU A 118 0.34 -5.66 -6.87
N ILE A 119 -0.04 -5.45 -8.14
CA ILE A 119 -1.17 -4.61 -8.50
C ILE A 119 -2.28 -5.46 -9.10
N TRP A 120 -3.47 -5.37 -8.52
CA TRP A 120 -4.70 -5.93 -9.08
C TRP A 120 -5.45 -4.88 -9.84
N GLN A 121 -5.96 -5.25 -11.01
CA GLN A 121 -6.84 -4.39 -11.78
C GLN A 121 -8.19 -4.24 -11.09
N LYS A 122 -8.94 -3.22 -11.47
CA LYS A 122 -10.33 -3.08 -11.06
C LYS A 122 -11.16 -4.25 -11.60
N GLY A 123 -12.16 -4.62 -10.85
CA GLY A 123 -13.06 -5.73 -11.17
C GLY A 123 -13.17 -6.74 -10.05
N GLY A 124 -14.17 -7.62 -10.13
CA GLY A 124 -14.39 -8.65 -9.13
C GLY A 124 -14.48 -8.11 -7.71
N GLU A 125 -13.67 -8.67 -6.82
CA GLU A 125 -13.59 -8.27 -5.41
C GLU A 125 -13.14 -6.81 -5.23
N PHE A 126 -12.31 -6.31 -6.13
CA PHE A 126 -11.75 -4.95 -6.05
C PHE A 126 -12.50 -3.93 -6.91
N LYS A 127 -13.62 -4.29 -7.44
CA LYS A 127 -14.61 -3.48 -8.19
C LYS A 127 -14.02 -2.28 -8.97
N HIS A 128 -13.96 -1.10 -8.34
CA HIS A 128 -13.61 0.16 -9.01
C HIS A 128 -12.19 0.63 -8.72
N THR A 129 -11.56 0.13 -7.66
CA THR A 129 -10.32 0.67 -7.15
C THR A 129 -9.09 -0.16 -7.49
N GLY A 130 -9.27 -1.45 -7.80
CA GLY A 130 -8.17 -2.39 -7.79
C GLY A 130 -7.61 -2.55 -6.39
N HIS A 131 -6.40 -3.08 -6.29
CA HIS A 131 -5.71 -3.29 -5.01
C HIS A 131 -4.21 -3.28 -5.21
N VAL A 132 -3.47 -2.97 -4.15
CA VAL A 132 -2.02 -3.06 -4.13
C VAL A 132 -1.54 -3.72 -2.85
N ALA A 133 -0.57 -4.60 -2.98
CA ALA A 133 0.15 -5.20 -1.86
C ALA A 133 1.66 -5.09 -2.12
N VAL A 134 2.44 -5.15 -1.05
CA VAL A 134 3.90 -5.15 -1.15
C VAL A 134 4.41 -6.57 -1.01
N ILE A 135 5.27 -6.99 -1.92
CA ILE A 135 5.98 -8.27 -1.81
C ILE A 135 7.14 -8.07 -0.84
N THR A 136 7.08 -8.74 0.31
CA THR A 136 8.06 -8.59 1.36
C THR A 136 9.13 -9.67 1.34
N GLN A 137 8.82 -10.85 0.81
CA GLN A 137 9.75 -11.96 0.76
C GLN A 137 9.40 -12.91 -0.38
N LEU A 138 10.44 -13.49 -0.97
CA LEU A 138 10.32 -14.60 -1.92
C LEU A 138 10.77 -15.89 -1.24
N VAL A 139 9.92 -16.91 -1.27
CA VAL A 139 10.21 -18.22 -0.67
C VAL A 139 9.90 -19.29 -1.70
N GLY A 140 10.92 -19.80 -2.39
CA GLY A 140 10.74 -20.74 -3.50
C GLY A 140 9.93 -20.10 -4.62
N ASN A 141 8.81 -20.75 -4.97
CA ASN A 141 7.86 -20.25 -5.98
C ASN A 141 6.68 -19.46 -5.36
N LYS A 142 6.79 -19.06 -4.09
CA LYS A 142 5.76 -18.32 -3.37
C LYS A 142 6.28 -16.94 -2.97
N VAL A 143 5.36 -16.04 -2.77
CA VAL A 143 5.67 -14.70 -2.26
C VAL A 143 4.91 -14.47 -0.94
N ARG A 144 5.56 -13.76 -0.02
CA ARG A 144 4.87 -13.17 1.12
C ARG A 144 4.53 -11.73 0.79
N ILE A 145 3.32 -11.34 1.14
CA ILE A 145 2.84 -9.99 0.90
C ILE A 145 2.41 -9.33 2.21
N ALA A 146 2.52 -8.02 2.24
CA ALA A 146 1.93 -7.18 3.28
C ALA A 146 0.98 -6.19 2.61
N GLU A 147 -0.16 -5.98 3.24
CA GLU A 147 -1.21 -5.12 2.69
C GLU A 147 -2.07 -4.54 3.79
N GLN A 148 -2.83 -3.50 3.43
CA GLN A 148 -3.78 -2.83 4.28
C GLN A 148 -5.09 -2.71 3.50
N ASN A 149 -6.21 -2.88 4.18
CA ASN A 149 -7.53 -2.91 3.58
C ASN A 149 -7.76 -4.26 2.83
#